data_cbef0176651d667c76684d4d5fb8bbb7
#
_entry.id   cbef0176651d667c76684d4d5fb8bbb7
#
_cell.length_a   1.000
_cell.length_b   1.000
_cell.length_c   1.000
_cell.angle_alpha   90.00
_cell.angle_beta   90.00
_cell.angle_gamma   90.00
#
_symmetry.space_group_name_H-M   'P 1'
#
loop_
_entity.id
_entity.type
_entity.pdbx_description
1 polymer ?
#
loop_
_entity_poly.entity_id
_entity_poly.type
_entity_poly.pdbx_seq_one_letter_code
_entity_poly.pdbx_strand_id
1 'polypeptide(L)'
;LKPFARVFHLWALGVGAVISGDFFGWNLGLGTSGFGGLFIATLIVVVMYAGLCYSIAEMSPALPHTGGAYSFARSSMGPWGGYITGLAENIEYILTPAVIVVGIGGYLGAIFGTPEAWAPLWWLVAYGAFVGLNIWGVEISFRFSVFITLLALAILVVFYAGALTLVDFDRWALTVGSPEGGGEWLPFGWQGVMAALPFAIWFFLAIEELPLAAEESHDPKRDMPKGILLGLLTLVICAFLTLFLNSAIPPGAAGIAASDEPLFLGFQAIFGDGIGSKALALVAVAGLIASFHTIIYAY
;
A
#
# COMPACT_ATOMS: atom_id res chain seq x y z
N LEU A 1 14.37 -22.36 -13.33
CA LEU A 1 13.50 -21.54 -14.19
C LEU A 1 14.37 -20.56 -14.98
N LYS A 2 14.07 -20.30 -16.25
CA LYS A 2 14.77 -19.25 -17.00
C LYS A 2 14.25 -17.89 -16.52
N PRO A 3 15.14 -16.91 -16.23
CA PRO A 3 14.72 -15.57 -15.87
C PRO A 3 13.81 -14.98 -16.94
N PHE A 4 12.63 -14.46 -16.57
CA PHE A 4 11.61 -13.99 -17.49
C PHE A 4 11.12 -12.57 -17.20
N ALA A 5 11.32 -12.08 -15.97
CA ALA A 5 10.85 -10.78 -15.54
C ALA A 5 11.67 -9.64 -16.18
N ARG A 6 10.98 -8.67 -16.77
CA ARG A 6 11.54 -7.43 -17.32
C ARG A 6 11.02 -6.25 -16.51
N VAL A 7 11.46 -5.04 -16.84
CA VAL A 7 11.07 -3.78 -16.16
C VAL A 7 9.57 -3.72 -15.84
N PHE A 8 8.69 -4.04 -16.81
CA PHE A 8 7.24 -4.01 -16.60
C PHE A 8 6.77 -4.98 -15.50
N HIS A 9 7.31 -6.19 -15.49
CA HIS A 9 6.95 -7.20 -14.51
C HIS A 9 7.43 -6.81 -13.11
N LEU A 10 8.67 -6.29 -13.01
CA LEU A 10 9.26 -5.83 -11.76
C LEU A 10 8.53 -4.59 -11.23
N TRP A 11 8.20 -3.64 -12.11
CA TRP A 11 7.35 -2.50 -11.77
C TRP A 11 5.99 -2.96 -11.21
N ALA A 12 5.32 -3.88 -11.88
CA ALA A 12 4.02 -4.38 -11.42
C ALA A 12 4.13 -5.13 -10.09
N LEU A 13 5.21 -5.90 -9.87
CA LEU A 13 5.46 -6.58 -8.62
C LEU A 13 5.71 -5.58 -7.49
N GLY A 14 6.59 -4.59 -7.70
CA GLY A 14 6.88 -3.56 -6.71
C GLY A 14 5.67 -2.70 -6.36
N VAL A 15 4.90 -2.25 -7.37
CA VAL A 15 3.64 -1.54 -7.12
C VAL A 15 2.64 -2.46 -6.41
N GLY A 16 2.53 -3.71 -6.83
CA GLY A 16 1.62 -4.69 -6.24
C GLY A 16 1.90 -4.96 -4.77
N ALA A 17 3.17 -5.03 -4.36
CA ALA A 17 3.54 -5.22 -2.96
C ALA A 17 3.01 -4.11 -2.04
N VAL A 18 2.91 -2.88 -2.55
CA VAL A 18 2.64 -1.66 -1.77
C VAL A 18 1.21 -1.16 -1.88
N ILE A 19 0.53 -1.39 -3.02
CA ILE A 19 -0.68 -0.66 -3.42
C ILE A 19 -1.85 -0.78 -2.43
N SER A 20 -1.84 -1.77 -1.53
CA SER A 20 -2.82 -1.87 -0.45
C SER A 20 -2.88 -0.61 0.41
N GLY A 21 -1.76 0.12 0.49
CA GLY A 21 -1.65 1.39 1.17
C GLY A 21 -2.65 2.44 0.68
N ASP A 22 -3.02 2.42 -0.59
CA ASP A 22 -4.03 3.32 -1.15
C ASP A 22 -5.48 2.92 -0.81
N PHE A 23 -5.69 1.67 -0.40
CA PHE A 23 -7.02 1.11 -0.14
C PHE A 23 -7.41 1.13 1.34
N PHE A 24 -6.43 1.01 2.24
CA PHE A 24 -6.66 0.88 3.67
C PHE A 24 -5.40 1.24 4.47
N GLY A 25 -5.59 1.72 5.70
CA GLY A 25 -4.54 1.93 6.69
C GLY A 25 -4.03 3.37 6.76
N TRP A 26 -3.77 4.02 5.63
CA TRP A 26 -3.34 5.41 5.57
C TRP A 26 -4.35 6.38 6.21
N ASN A 27 -5.63 6.10 6.02
CA ASN A 27 -6.75 6.92 6.48
C ASN A 27 -6.82 7.07 8.00
N LEU A 28 -6.33 6.08 8.74
CA LEU A 28 -6.24 6.13 10.19
C LEU A 28 -5.36 7.29 10.68
N GLY A 29 -4.38 7.68 9.87
CA GLY A 29 -3.55 8.87 10.11
C GLY A 29 -4.34 10.18 10.13
N LEU A 30 -5.45 10.27 9.41
CA LEU A 30 -6.32 11.46 9.44
C LEU A 30 -6.88 11.73 10.84
N GLY A 31 -7.25 10.69 11.59
CA GLY A 31 -7.77 10.81 12.95
C GLY A 31 -6.75 11.37 13.94
N THR A 32 -5.48 11.15 13.69
CA THR A 32 -4.39 11.57 14.60
C THR A 32 -3.76 12.90 14.22
N SER A 33 -3.96 13.36 12.99
CA SER A 33 -3.21 14.51 12.45
C SER A 33 -4.03 15.52 11.68
N GLY A 34 -5.24 15.16 11.26
CA GLY A 34 -5.98 15.87 10.23
C GLY A 34 -5.33 15.76 8.85
N PHE A 35 -5.97 16.34 7.83
CA PHE A 35 -5.50 16.28 6.46
C PHE A 35 -4.08 16.88 6.29
N GLY A 36 -3.86 18.10 6.77
CA GLY A 36 -2.57 18.79 6.60
C GLY A 36 -1.43 18.09 7.32
N GLY A 37 -1.68 17.51 8.49
CA GLY A 37 -0.68 16.75 9.24
C GLY A 37 -0.24 15.49 8.48
N LEU A 38 -1.19 14.72 7.94
CA LEU A 38 -0.90 13.54 7.14
C LEU A 38 -0.27 13.91 5.80
N PHE A 39 -0.69 15.00 5.16
CA PHE A 39 -0.09 15.50 3.93
C PHE A 39 1.40 15.84 4.11
N ILE A 40 1.74 16.59 5.18
CA ILE A 40 3.15 16.91 5.49
C ILE A 40 3.93 15.65 5.83
N ALA A 41 3.37 14.74 6.63
CA ALA A 41 4.00 13.46 6.93
C ALA A 41 4.28 12.66 5.65
N THR A 42 3.34 12.63 4.70
CA THR A 42 3.52 11.95 3.40
C THR A 42 4.65 12.59 2.58
N LEU A 43 4.77 13.93 2.56
CA LEU A 43 5.89 14.61 1.89
C LEU A 43 7.25 14.22 2.51
N ILE A 44 7.35 14.15 3.83
CA ILE A 44 8.57 13.72 4.54
C ILE A 44 8.92 12.28 4.16
N VAL A 45 7.93 11.41 4.17
CA VAL A 45 8.10 9.99 3.85
C VAL A 45 8.47 9.78 2.37
N VAL A 46 7.91 10.54 1.44
CA VAL A 46 8.33 10.51 0.02
C VAL A 46 9.82 10.81 -0.13
N VAL A 47 10.34 11.81 0.57
CA VAL A 47 11.78 12.13 0.53
C VAL A 47 12.60 10.97 1.08
N MET A 48 12.17 10.35 2.18
CA MET A 48 12.83 9.19 2.76
C MET A 48 12.83 8.00 1.80
N TYR A 49 11.67 7.64 1.23
CA TYR A 49 11.56 6.52 0.28
C TYR A 49 12.27 6.79 -1.05
N ALA A 50 12.33 8.04 -1.51
CA ALA A 50 13.16 8.40 -2.65
C ALA A 50 14.64 8.07 -2.37
N GLY A 51 15.17 8.48 -1.22
CA GLY A 51 16.54 8.13 -0.81
C GLY A 51 16.75 6.62 -0.72
N LEU A 52 15.82 5.89 -0.12
CA LEU A 52 15.87 4.43 -0.01
C LEU A 52 15.84 3.74 -1.39
N CYS A 53 14.89 4.09 -2.26
CA CYS A 53 14.75 3.47 -3.59
C CYS A 53 15.94 3.79 -4.50
N TYR A 54 16.49 5.01 -4.46
CA TYR A 54 17.71 5.32 -5.19
C TYR A 54 18.91 4.51 -4.68
N SER A 55 19.05 4.36 -3.37
CA SER A 55 20.12 3.53 -2.78
C SER A 55 19.99 2.07 -3.21
N ILE A 56 18.78 1.51 -3.16
CA ILE A 56 18.52 0.13 -3.60
C ILE A 56 18.74 -0.01 -5.12
N ALA A 57 18.36 0.99 -5.92
CA ALA A 57 18.58 1.01 -7.36
C ALA A 57 20.08 0.97 -7.72
N GLU A 58 20.95 1.55 -6.89
CA GLU A 58 22.40 1.45 -7.08
C GLU A 58 22.97 0.12 -6.55
N MET A 59 22.48 -0.37 -5.42
CA MET A 59 23.00 -1.59 -4.79
C MET A 59 22.56 -2.87 -5.52
N SER A 60 21.35 -2.91 -6.04
CA SER A 60 20.81 -4.10 -6.72
C SER A 60 21.64 -4.57 -7.93
N PRO A 61 22.16 -3.70 -8.81
CA PRO A 61 23.07 -4.10 -9.87
C PRO A 61 24.42 -4.62 -9.39
N ALA A 62 24.90 -4.11 -8.26
CA ALA A 62 26.19 -4.50 -7.68
C ALA A 62 26.11 -5.84 -6.93
N LEU A 63 24.96 -6.12 -6.32
CA LEU A 63 24.68 -7.33 -5.56
C LEU A 63 23.34 -7.93 -6.00
N PRO A 64 23.24 -8.49 -7.23
CA PRO A 64 22.01 -9.06 -7.76
C PRO A 64 21.70 -10.41 -7.07
N HIS A 65 21.24 -10.36 -5.84
CA HIS A 65 21.00 -11.51 -4.98
C HIS A 65 19.64 -11.35 -4.29
N THR A 66 18.93 -12.45 -4.14
CA THR A 66 17.59 -12.50 -3.52
C THR A 66 17.56 -12.20 -2.02
N GLY A 67 18.70 -11.93 -1.40
CA GLY A 67 18.76 -11.52 0.01
C GLY A 67 18.37 -10.06 0.27
N GLY A 68 18.04 -9.27 -0.76
CA GLY A 68 17.53 -7.90 -0.61
C GLY A 68 18.34 -7.04 0.36
N ALA A 69 17.65 -6.29 1.23
CA ALA A 69 18.28 -5.40 2.19
C ALA A 69 19.18 -6.13 3.20
N TYR A 70 18.84 -7.36 3.59
CA TYR A 70 19.72 -8.22 4.39
C TYR A 70 21.12 -8.36 3.75
N SER A 71 21.17 -8.68 2.45
CA SER A 71 22.44 -8.86 1.72
C SER A 71 23.23 -7.57 1.62
N PHE A 72 22.56 -6.44 1.37
CA PHE A 72 23.19 -5.12 1.31
C PHE A 72 23.78 -4.71 2.65
N ALA A 73 23.02 -4.86 3.75
CA ALA A 73 23.48 -4.56 5.10
C ALA A 73 24.62 -5.50 5.52
N ARG A 74 24.53 -6.80 5.21
CA ARG A 74 25.61 -7.74 5.52
C ARG A 74 26.90 -7.42 4.80
N SER A 75 26.82 -7.00 3.54
CA SER A 75 28.01 -6.62 2.74
C SER A 75 28.66 -5.34 3.22
N SER A 76 27.89 -4.35 3.63
CA SER A 76 28.40 -3.02 4.02
C SER A 76 28.74 -2.90 5.51
N MET A 77 27.93 -3.52 6.38
CA MET A 77 27.98 -3.36 7.84
C MET A 77 28.42 -4.65 8.55
N GLY A 78 28.69 -5.73 7.79
CA GLY A 78 29.09 -7.03 8.34
C GLY A 78 27.94 -7.85 8.91
N PRO A 79 28.26 -8.97 9.63
CA PRO A 79 27.25 -9.96 10.07
C PRO A 79 26.17 -9.37 10.98
N TRP A 80 26.53 -8.43 11.86
CA TRP A 80 25.57 -7.77 12.77
C TRP A 80 24.58 -6.88 12.04
N GLY A 81 25.06 -6.11 11.03
CA GLY A 81 24.17 -5.32 10.18
C GLY A 81 23.17 -6.19 9.45
N GLY A 82 23.65 -7.29 8.84
CA GLY A 82 22.78 -8.27 8.21
C GLY A 82 21.76 -8.89 9.17
N TYR A 83 22.18 -9.28 10.38
CA TYR A 83 21.29 -9.88 11.37
C TYR A 83 20.16 -8.93 11.79
N ILE A 84 20.48 -7.66 12.10
CA ILE A 84 19.48 -6.68 12.52
C ILE A 84 18.51 -6.38 11.39
N THR A 85 19.02 -6.19 10.16
CA THR A 85 18.17 -5.93 8.99
C THR A 85 17.27 -7.12 8.69
N GLY A 86 17.80 -8.35 8.64
CA GLY A 86 16.98 -9.53 8.39
C GLY A 86 15.94 -9.80 9.47
N LEU A 87 16.23 -9.46 10.74
CA LEU A 87 15.23 -9.54 11.81
C LEU A 87 14.12 -8.51 11.62
N ALA A 88 14.46 -7.28 11.22
CA ALA A 88 13.48 -6.23 10.95
C ALA A 88 12.58 -6.60 9.76
N GLU A 89 13.16 -7.08 8.66
CA GLU A 89 12.42 -7.57 7.49
C GLU A 89 11.47 -8.73 7.86
N ASN A 90 11.93 -9.70 8.66
CA ASN A 90 11.06 -10.79 9.11
C ASN A 90 9.86 -10.28 9.94
N ILE A 91 10.07 -9.30 10.82
CA ILE A 91 8.99 -8.69 11.59
C ILE A 91 8.01 -7.99 10.64
N GLU A 92 8.51 -7.24 9.68
CA GLU A 92 7.70 -6.56 8.67
C GLU A 92 6.85 -7.56 7.87
N TYR A 93 7.46 -8.60 7.32
CA TYR A 93 6.76 -9.61 6.50
C TYR A 93 5.70 -10.39 7.28
N ILE A 94 5.83 -10.52 8.60
CA ILE A 94 4.81 -11.14 9.45
C ILE A 94 3.68 -10.15 9.76
N LEU A 95 4.00 -8.91 10.13
CA LEU A 95 3.01 -7.95 10.58
C LEU A 95 2.21 -7.33 9.44
N THR A 96 2.86 -7.05 8.31
CA THR A 96 2.20 -6.36 7.18
C THR A 96 1.02 -7.15 6.61
N PRO A 97 1.13 -8.46 6.28
CA PRO A 97 -0.04 -9.22 5.85
C PRO A 97 -1.12 -9.34 6.92
N ALA A 98 -0.74 -9.36 8.21
CA ALA A 98 -1.71 -9.39 9.29
C ALA A 98 -2.56 -8.12 9.36
N VAL A 99 -1.99 -6.96 9.02
CA VAL A 99 -2.73 -5.69 8.91
C VAL A 99 -3.58 -5.67 7.64
N ILE A 100 -3.01 -6.08 6.49
CA ILE A 100 -3.74 -6.07 5.21
C ILE A 100 -4.98 -6.98 5.26
N VAL A 101 -4.88 -8.13 5.89
CA VAL A 101 -6.01 -9.08 5.98
C VAL A 101 -7.17 -8.52 6.81
N VAL A 102 -6.89 -7.63 7.78
CA VAL A 102 -7.95 -6.89 8.50
C VAL A 102 -8.73 -6.02 7.54
N GLY A 103 -8.05 -5.25 6.69
CA GLY A 103 -8.69 -4.47 5.64
C GLY A 103 -9.51 -5.33 4.67
N ILE A 104 -8.99 -6.50 4.22
CA ILE A 104 -9.76 -7.45 3.40
C ILE A 104 -11.05 -7.86 4.13
N GLY A 105 -10.95 -8.18 5.42
CA GLY A 105 -12.10 -8.53 6.26
C GLY A 105 -13.11 -7.40 6.37
N GLY A 106 -12.67 -6.15 6.56
CA GLY A 106 -13.51 -4.96 6.61
C GLY A 106 -14.30 -4.77 5.31
N TYR A 107 -13.61 -4.74 4.17
CA TYR A 107 -14.26 -4.63 2.84
C TYR A 107 -15.27 -5.74 2.59
N LEU A 108 -14.89 -7.01 2.80
CA LEU A 108 -15.81 -8.14 2.59
C LEU A 108 -16.99 -8.09 3.58
N GLY A 109 -16.73 -7.73 4.82
CA GLY A 109 -17.77 -7.53 5.82
C GLY A 109 -18.80 -6.47 5.41
N ALA A 110 -18.33 -5.31 4.98
CA ALA A 110 -19.19 -4.21 4.52
C ALA A 110 -19.95 -4.55 3.22
N ILE A 111 -19.30 -5.20 2.25
CA ILE A 111 -19.91 -5.59 0.98
C ILE A 111 -21.04 -6.63 1.20
N PHE A 112 -20.78 -7.67 1.99
CA PHE A 112 -21.72 -8.77 2.22
C PHE A 112 -22.64 -8.55 3.40
N GLY A 113 -22.43 -7.49 4.20
CA GLY A 113 -23.24 -7.20 5.38
C GLY A 113 -23.07 -8.27 6.49
N THR A 114 -21.86 -8.85 6.62
CA THR A 114 -21.59 -9.86 7.64
C THR A 114 -21.31 -9.22 8.99
N PRO A 115 -21.73 -9.86 10.11
CA PRO A 115 -21.37 -9.38 11.43
C PRO A 115 -19.85 -9.32 11.64
N GLU A 116 -19.36 -8.38 12.45
CA GLU A 116 -17.93 -8.23 12.78
C GLU A 116 -17.31 -9.52 13.32
N ALA A 117 -18.05 -10.31 14.06
CA ALA A 117 -17.63 -11.63 14.56
C ALA A 117 -17.20 -12.62 13.45
N TRP A 118 -17.54 -12.35 12.18
CA TRP A 118 -17.12 -13.17 11.02
C TRP A 118 -15.79 -12.74 10.42
N ALA A 119 -15.21 -11.63 10.87
CA ALA A 119 -13.92 -11.16 10.36
C ALA A 119 -12.82 -12.23 10.38
N PRO A 120 -12.65 -13.06 11.44
CA PRO A 120 -11.67 -14.14 11.45
C PRO A 120 -11.87 -15.19 10.34
N LEU A 121 -13.13 -15.40 9.89
CA LEU A 121 -13.39 -16.32 8.77
C LEU A 121 -12.86 -15.75 7.47
N TRP A 122 -13.05 -14.44 7.21
CA TRP A 122 -12.50 -13.78 6.05
C TRP A 122 -10.97 -13.82 6.03
N TRP A 123 -10.33 -13.65 7.19
CA TRP A 123 -8.87 -13.76 7.32
C TRP A 123 -8.38 -15.16 7.00
N LEU A 124 -9.01 -16.20 7.53
CA LEU A 124 -8.67 -17.59 7.26
C LEU A 124 -8.83 -17.95 5.77
N VAL A 125 -9.92 -17.48 5.14
CA VAL A 125 -10.17 -17.70 3.71
C VAL A 125 -9.07 -17.02 2.86
N ALA A 126 -8.71 -15.77 3.20
CA ALA A 126 -7.66 -15.04 2.49
C ALA A 126 -6.29 -15.74 2.63
N TYR A 127 -5.86 -16.06 3.85
CA TYR A 127 -4.61 -16.80 4.07
C TYR A 127 -4.62 -18.16 3.38
N GLY A 128 -5.69 -18.94 3.51
CA GLY A 128 -5.80 -20.25 2.87
C GLY A 128 -5.69 -20.18 1.35
N ALA A 129 -6.35 -19.20 0.73
CA ALA A 129 -6.32 -19.01 -0.72
C ALA A 129 -4.92 -18.58 -1.22
N PHE A 130 -4.30 -17.57 -0.60
CA PHE A 130 -3.08 -16.98 -1.15
C PHE A 130 -1.80 -17.68 -0.73
N VAL A 131 -1.75 -18.29 0.45
CA VAL A 131 -0.69 -19.25 0.80
C VAL A 131 -0.77 -20.48 -0.12
N GLY A 132 -1.97 -21.01 -0.36
CA GLY A 132 -2.18 -22.11 -1.31
C GLY A 132 -1.70 -21.75 -2.72
N LEU A 133 -2.01 -20.55 -3.21
CA LEU A 133 -1.57 -20.08 -4.53
C LEU A 133 -0.03 -19.97 -4.61
N ASN A 134 0.62 -19.48 -3.57
CA ASN A 134 2.09 -19.40 -3.52
C ASN A 134 2.75 -20.80 -3.49
N ILE A 135 2.15 -21.77 -2.81
CA ILE A 135 2.64 -23.15 -2.79
C ILE A 135 2.52 -23.81 -4.17
N TRP A 136 1.53 -23.44 -5.00
CA TRP A 136 1.35 -24.03 -6.33
C TRP A 136 2.47 -23.69 -7.32
N GLY A 137 3.17 -22.60 -7.16
CA GLY A 137 4.40 -22.31 -7.90
C GLY A 137 4.63 -20.84 -8.22
N VAL A 138 5.90 -20.47 -8.24
CA VAL A 138 6.43 -19.10 -8.40
C VAL A 138 5.92 -18.41 -9.68
N GLU A 139 5.90 -19.12 -10.81
CA GLU A 139 5.50 -18.54 -12.10
C GLU A 139 4.01 -18.15 -12.11
N ILE A 140 3.14 -18.99 -11.53
CA ILE A 140 1.71 -18.73 -11.43
C ILE A 140 1.48 -17.55 -10.49
N SER A 141 2.14 -17.56 -9.33
CA SER A 141 2.11 -16.50 -8.34
C SER A 141 2.50 -15.15 -8.95
N PHE A 142 3.59 -15.12 -9.71
CA PHE A 142 4.09 -13.90 -10.34
C PHE A 142 3.15 -13.34 -11.40
N ARG A 143 2.58 -14.19 -12.27
CA ARG A 143 1.60 -13.78 -13.29
C ARG A 143 0.31 -13.26 -12.64
N PHE A 144 -0.11 -13.90 -11.55
CA PHE A 144 -1.24 -13.44 -10.76
C PHE A 144 -0.96 -12.07 -10.15
N SER A 145 0.22 -11.84 -9.56
CA SER A 145 0.60 -10.54 -9.01
C SER A 145 0.54 -9.42 -10.04
N VAL A 146 1.05 -9.65 -11.26
CA VAL A 146 0.96 -8.66 -12.35
C VAL A 146 -0.51 -8.36 -12.70
N PHE A 147 -1.33 -9.38 -12.87
CA PHE A 147 -2.74 -9.20 -13.24
C PHE A 147 -3.52 -8.43 -12.16
N ILE A 148 -3.36 -8.82 -10.89
CA ILE A 148 -4.10 -8.21 -9.79
C ILE A 148 -3.66 -6.77 -9.53
N THR A 149 -2.37 -6.46 -9.73
CA THR A 149 -1.83 -5.09 -9.64
C THR A 149 -2.43 -4.17 -10.71
N LEU A 150 -2.53 -4.64 -11.94
CA LEU A 150 -3.16 -3.86 -13.01
C LEU A 150 -4.64 -3.62 -12.73
N LEU A 151 -5.34 -4.61 -12.18
CA LEU A 151 -6.73 -4.48 -11.76
C LEU A 151 -6.87 -3.45 -10.63
N ALA A 152 -5.97 -3.49 -9.64
CA ALA A 152 -5.92 -2.52 -8.54
C ALA A 152 -5.69 -1.09 -9.03
N LEU A 153 -4.75 -0.89 -9.96
CA LEU A 153 -4.53 0.42 -10.57
C LEU A 153 -5.74 0.90 -11.38
N ALA A 154 -6.37 -0.01 -12.12
CA ALA A 154 -7.56 0.33 -12.91
C ALA A 154 -8.71 0.81 -12.02
N ILE A 155 -8.97 0.15 -10.89
CA ILE A 155 -10.03 0.57 -9.97
C ILE A 155 -9.72 1.89 -9.28
N LEU A 156 -8.44 2.17 -8.96
CA LEU A 156 -8.03 3.50 -8.46
C LEU A 156 -8.29 4.59 -9.50
N VAL A 157 -7.99 4.35 -10.78
CA VAL A 157 -8.29 5.31 -11.85
C VAL A 157 -9.80 5.58 -11.94
N VAL A 158 -10.64 4.54 -11.83
CA VAL A 158 -12.11 4.69 -11.80
C VAL A 158 -12.54 5.53 -10.58
N PHE A 159 -11.94 5.25 -9.41
CA PHE A 159 -12.21 6.02 -8.20
C PHE A 159 -11.81 7.49 -8.38
N TYR A 160 -10.60 7.78 -8.84
CA TYR A 160 -10.11 9.14 -9.03
C TYR A 160 -10.96 9.93 -10.02
N ALA A 161 -11.30 9.32 -11.15
CA ALA A 161 -12.16 9.96 -12.16
C ALA A 161 -13.55 10.29 -11.61
N GLY A 162 -14.13 9.40 -10.83
CA GLY A 162 -15.42 9.63 -10.18
C GLY A 162 -15.33 10.70 -9.08
N ALA A 163 -14.31 10.62 -8.22
CA ALA A 163 -14.11 11.54 -7.11
C ALA A 163 -13.94 12.98 -7.57
N LEU A 164 -13.25 13.22 -8.69
CA LEU A 164 -13.07 14.57 -9.26
C LEU A 164 -14.37 15.32 -9.48
N THR A 165 -15.49 14.63 -9.65
CA THR A 165 -16.81 15.25 -9.85
C THR A 165 -17.46 15.77 -8.56
N LEU A 166 -16.96 15.35 -7.39
CA LEU A 166 -17.55 15.64 -6.07
C LEU A 166 -16.60 16.39 -5.14
N VAL A 167 -15.37 16.71 -5.59
CA VAL A 167 -14.36 17.38 -4.77
C VAL A 167 -14.87 18.71 -4.23
N ASP A 168 -14.90 18.82 -2.92
CA ASP A 168 -15.10 20.06 -2.16
C ASP A 168 -14.14 20.01 -0.96
N PHE A 169 -12.94 20.54 -1.17
CA PHE A 169 -11.83 20.41 -0.21
C PHE A 169 -12.15 21.06 1.14
N ASP A 170 -12.64 22.30 1.11
CA ASP A 170 -12.91 23.07 2.33
C ASP A 170 -14.02 22.43 3.16
N ARG A 171 -14.97 21.79 2.49
CA ARG A 171 -16.11 21.14 3.14
C ARG A 171 -15.75 19.78 3.73
N TRP A 172 -14.88 18.99 3.09
CA TRP A 172 -14.70 17.57 3.41
C TRP A 172 -13.32 17.22 3.97
N ALA A 173 -12.25 17.84 3.46
CA ALA A 173 -10.90 17.46 3.86
C ALA A 173 -10.50 18.00 5.24
N LEU A 174 -11.06 19.15 5.65
CA LEU A 174 -10.71 19.85 6.88
C LEU A 174 -11.71 19.57 8.03
N THR A 175 -12.38 18.41 8.01
CA THR A 175 -13.44 18.06 8.95
C THR A 175 -12.96 17.43 10.25
N VAL A 176 -11.67 17.08 10.37
CA VAL A 176 -11.10 16.54 11.60
C VAL A 176 -10.93 17.66 12.62
N GLY A 177 -11.71 17.58 13.71
CA GLY A 177 -11.75 18.63 14.74
C GLY A 177 -10.45 18.70 15.55
N SER A 178 -10.12 19.91 15.99
CA SER A 178 -9.01 20.15 16.92
C SER A 178 -9.48 20.05 18.36
N PRO A 179 -8.85 19.24 19.23
CA PRO A 179 -9.20 19.17 20.64
C PRO A 179 -8.82 20.45 21.43
N GLU A 180 -7.87 21.26 20.99
CA GLU A 180 -7.33 22.40 21.73
C GLU A 180 -7.19 23.70 20.89
N GLY A 181 -8.07 23.90 19.88
CA GLY A 181 -8.08 25.15 19.11
C GLY A 181 -6.94 25.30 18.09
N GLY A 182 -6.39 24.18 17.63
CA GLY A 182 -5.50 24.15 16.46
C GLY A 182 -6.22 24.63 15.21
N GLY A 183 -5.47 25.11 14.20
CA GLY A 183 -6.05 25.53 12.92
C GLY A 183 -6.63 24.34 12.16
N GLU A 184 -7.62 24.59 11.31
CA GLU A 184 -8.29 23.56 10.49
C GLU A 184 -7.30 22.71 9.65
N TRP A 185 -6.21 23.34 9.18
CA TRP A 185 -5.17 22.67 8.40
C TRP A 185 -4.29 21.74 9.26
N LEU A 186 -3.89 22.15 10.47
CA LEU A 186 -3.05 21.39 11.40
C LEU A 186 -3.72 21.32 12.77
N PRO A 187 -4.81 20.56 12.90
CA PRO A 187 -5.60 20.52 14.14
C PRO A 187 -4.80 20.02 15.34
N PHE A 188 -3.78 19.18 15.12
CA PHE A 188 -2.90 18.63 16.17
C PHE A 188 -1.45 19.18 16.10
N GLY A 189 -1.22 20.23 15.30
CA GLY A 189 0.10 20.84 15.13
C GLY A 189 1.17 19.86 14.65
N TRP A 190 2.44 20.12 14.97
CA TRP A 190 3.55 19.25 14.60
C TRP A 190 3.56 17.88 15.30
N GLN A 191 2.93 17.77 16.45
CA GLN A 191 2.77 16.48 17.11
C GLN A 191 1.89 15.55 16.28
N GLY A 192 0.85 16.07 15.68
CA GLY A 192 0.03 15.32 14.73
C GLY A 192 0.82 14.87 13.51
N VAL A 193 1.68 15.72 12.94
CA VAL A 193 2.56 15.34 11.81
C VAL A 193 3.44 14.15 12.19
N MET A 194 4.09 14.19 13.37
CA MET A 194 4.93 13.08 13.83
C MET A 194 4.14 11.81 14.09
N ALA A 195 2.93 11.92 14.65
CA ALA A 195 2.04 10.78 14.87
C ALA A 195 1.51 10.18 13.56
N ALA A 196 1.46 10.96 12.47
CA ALA A 196 1.02 10.52 11.16
C ALA A 196 2.10 9.78 10.36
N LEU A 197 3.39 9.90 10.70
CA LEU A 197 4.48 9.28 9.94
C LEU A 197 4.29 7.76 9.70
N PRO A 198 3.90 6.93 10.69
CA PRO A 198 3.66 5.51 10.45
C PRO A 198 2.57 5.24 9.40
N PHE A 199 1.51 6.06 9.39
CA PHE A 199 0.42 5.95 8.43
C PHE A 199 0.82 6.44 7.05
N ALA A 200 1.68 7.45 6.96
CA ALA A 200 2.25 7.92 5.69
C ALA A 200 3.23 6.89 5.08
N ILE A 201 4.02 6.18 5.91
CA ILE A 201 4.89 5.08 5.48
C ILE A 201 4.08 4.00 4.76
N TRP A 202 2.85 3.74 5.20
CA TRP A 202 1.98 2.71 4.65
C TRP A 202 1.72 2.85 3.13
N PHE A 203 1.79 4.07 2.58
CA PHE A 203 1.70 4.32 1.15
C PHE A 203 2.89 3.78 0.33
N PHE A 204 4.01 3.43 0.97
CA PHE A 204 5.27 3.09 0.30
C PHE A 204 5.90 1.80 0.82
N LEU A 205 5.43 1.28 1.95
CA LEU A 205 5.96 0.11 2.63
C LEU A 205 5.98 -1.10 1.69
N ALA A 206 7.07 -1.84 1.68
CA ALA A 206 7.35 -3.02 0.88
C ALA A 206 7.85 -2.77 -0.57
N ILE A 207 8.04 -1.52 -1.03
CA ILE A 207 8.72 -1.27 -2.32
C ILE A 207 10.19 -1.75 -2.28
N GLU A 208 10.80 -1.72 -1.12
CA GLU A 208 12.15 -2.21 -0.83
C GLU A 208 12.32 -3.73 -0.98
N GLU A 209 11.23 -4.49 -0.99
CA GLU A 209 11.24 -5.94 -1.19
C GLU A 209 11.53 -6.35 -2.64
N LEU A 210 11.42 -5.43 -3.60
CA LEU A 210 11.59 -5.75 -5.01
C LEU A 210 12.90 -6.50 -5.34
N PRO A 211 14.06 -6.23 -4.69
CA PRO A 211 15.29 -7.01 -4.89
C PRO A 211 15.18 -8.50 -4.59
N LEU A 212 14.19 -8.94 -3.79
CA LEU A 212 13.95 -10.36 -3.54
C LEU A 212 13.59 -11.12 -4.84
N ALA A 213 13.05 -10.44 -5.85
CA ALA A 213 12.76 -10.99 -7.17
C ALA A 213 13.94 -10.87 -8.17
N ALA A 214 15.17 -10.65 -7.70
CA ALA A 214 16.31 -10.44 -8.59
C ALA A 214 16.64 -11.67 -9.45
N GLU A 215 16.40 -12.90 -8.95
CA GLU A 215 16.68 -14.14 -9.68
C GLU A 215 15.68 -14.41 -10.82
N GLU A 216 14.47 -13.87 -10.73
CA GLU A 216 13.48 -13.93 -11.80
C GLU A 216 13.71 -12.88 -12.90
N SER A 217 14.56 -11.89 -12.65
CA SER A 217 14.84 -10.81 -13.60
C SER A 217 15.73 -11.27 -14.76
N HIS A 218 15.35 -10.93 -15.99
CA HIS A 218 16.12 -11.23 -17.18
C HIS A 218 17.47 -10.49 -17.20
N ASP A 219 17.49 -9.24 -16.78
CA ASP A 219 18.70 -8.42 -16.63
C ASP A 219 18.59 -7.59 -15.33
N PRO A 220 18.94 -8.19 -14.16
CA PRO A 220 18.81 -7.53 -12.87
C PRO A 220 19.54 -6.17 -12.82
N LYS A 221 20.67 -6.06 -13.48
CA LYS A 221 21.48 -4.83 -13.48
C LYS A 221 20.78 -3.64 -14.14
N ARG A 222 19.93 -3.90 -15.09
CA ARG A 222 19.20 -2.88 -15.85
C ARG A 222 17.74 -2.75 -15.43
N ASP A 223 17.10 -3.89 -15.18
CA ASP A 223 15.65 -3.94 -15.01
C ASP A 223 15.22 -3.59 -13.57
N MET A 224 16.02 -3.99 -12.56
CA MET A 224 15.73 -3.67 -11.16
C MET A 224 15.69 -2.17 -10.87
N PRO A 225 16.74 -1.37 -11.22
CA PRO A 225 16.71 0.07 -10.96
C PRO A 225 15.52 0.77 -11.61
N LYS A 226 15.18 0.37 -12.84
CA LYS A 226 14.04 0.95 -13.54
C LYS A 226 12.70 0.54 -12.92
N GLY A 227 12.58 -0.73 -12.55
CA GLY A 227 11.37 -1.26 -11.91
C GLY A 227 11.05 -0.54 -10.61
N ILE A 228 12.04 -0.38 -9.72
CA ILE A 228 11.85 0.27 -8.42
C ILE A 228 11.54 1.77 -8.55
N LEU A 229 12.26 2.50 -9.42
CA LEU A 229 12.03 3.93 -9.57
C LEU A 229 10.71 4.25 -10.26
N LEU A 230 10.29 3.47 -11.26
CA LEU A 230 8.98 3.59 -11.87
C LEU A 230 7.87 3.20 -10.89
N GLY A 231 8.11 2.17 -10.06
CA GLY A 231 7.22 1.77 -8.98
C GLY A 231 7.01 2.91 -7.98
N LEU A 232 8.09 3.48 -7.46
CA LEU A 232 8.03 4.62 -6.54
C LEU A 232 7.26 5.81 -7.15
N LEU A 233 7.54 6.17 -8.41
CA LEU A 233 6.83 7.26 -9.09
C LEU A 233 5.31 6.99 -9.15
N THR A 234 4.91 5.76 -9.50
CA THR A 234 3.51 5.35 -9.54
C THR A 234 2.87 5.48 -8.16
N LEU A 235 3.53 4.98 -7.12
CA LEU A 235 3.04 5.02 -5.74
C LEU A 235 2.92 6.45 -5.21
N VAL A 236 3.88 7.34 -5.51
CA VAL A 236 3.80 8.75 -5.13
C VAL A 236 2.57 9.41 -5.75
N ILE A 237 2.31 9.16 -7.03
CA ILE A 237 1.13 9.70 -7.72
C ILE A 237 -0.15 9.16 -7.08
N CYS A 238 -0.24 7.85 -6.86
CA CYS A 238 -1.41 7.21 -6.24
C CYS A 238 -1.63 7.73 -4.82
N ALA A 239 -0.60 7.78 -3.98
CA ALA A 239 -0.69 8.24 -2.59
C ALA A 239 -1.28 9.66 -2.48
N PHE A 240 -0.78 10.62 -3.28
CA PHE A 240 -1.33 11.97 -3.25
C PHE A 240 -2.73 12.07 -3.84
N LEU A 241 -3.03 11.33 -4.90
CA LEU A 241 -4.39 11.29 -5.46
C LEU A 241 -5.37 10.66 -4.47
N THR A 242 -5.00 9.54 -3.83
CA THR A 242 -5.84 8.89 -2.82
C THR A 242 -6.05 9.82 -1.62
N LEU A 243 -4.96 10.35 -1.04
CA LEU A 243 -5.04 11.24 0.12
C LEU A 243 -5.93 12.45 -0.17
N PHE A 244 -5.72 13.11 -1.31
CA PHE A 244 -6.45 14.32 -1.66
C PHE A 244 -7.91 14.03 -2.03
N LEU A 245 -8.13 13.12 -2.97
CA LEU A 245 -9.46 12.89 -3.52
C LEU A 245 -10.40 12.18 -2.54
N ASN A 246 -9.90 11.18 -1.79
CA ASN A 246 -10.75 10.47 -0.85
C ASN A 246 -11.09 11.30 0.40
N SER A 247 -10.18 12.20 0.81
CA SER A 247 -10.47 13.13 1.92
C SER A 247 -11.39 14.28 1.52
N ALA A 248 -11.40 14.69 0.24
CA ALA A 248 -12.11 15.86 -0.25
C ALA A 248 -13.50 15.55 -0.82
N ILE A 249 -14.03 14.36 -0.63
CA ILE A 249 -15.39 13.93 -0.99
C ILE A 249 -16.15 13.41 0.24
N PRO A 250 -17.49 13.27 0.21
CA PRO A 250 -18.20 12.63 1.30
C PRO A 250 -17.71 11.20 1.58
N PRO A 251 -17.65 10.73 2.84
CA PRO A 251 -18.05 11.43 4.07
C PRO A 251 -16.99 12.37 4.65
N GLY A 252 -15.90 12.62 3.93
CA GLY A 252 -14.82 13.51 4.32
C GLY A 252 -13.76 12.86 5.23
N ALA A 253 -12.69 13.62 5.51
CA ALA A 253 -11.55 13.14 6.28
C ALA A 253 -11.95 12.54 7.64
N ALA A 254 -12.84 13.19 8.39
CA ALA A 254 -13.33 12.67 9.67
C ALA A 254 -14.15 11.38 9.50
N GLY A 255 -14.94 11.28 8.43
CA GLY A 255 -15.79 10.11 8.19
C GLY A 255 -15.02 8.86 7.81
N ILE A 256 -13.88 9.01 7.12
CA ILE A 256 -13.04 7.86 6.72
C ILE A 256 -11.93 7.55 7.74
N ALA A 257 -11.66 8.44 8.70
CA ALA A 257 -10.52 8.33 9.63
C ALA A 257 -10.49 7.05 10.47
N ALA A 258 -11.62 6.42 10.72
CA ALA A 258 -11.71 5.18 11.51
C ALA A 258 -12.31 4.01 10.71
N SER A 259 -12.44 4.14 9.39
CA SER A 259 -13.03 3.10 8.54
C SER A 259 -11.99 2.06 8.13
N ASP A 260 -12.41 0.79 8.09
CA ASP A 260 -11.62 -0.30 7.51
C ASP A 260 -11.78 -0.40 5.97
N GLU A 261 -12.71 0.39 5.39
CA GLU A 261 -13.03 0.39 3.96
C GLU A 261 -13.18 1.81 3.37
N PRO A 262 -12.17 2.71 3.54
CA PRO A 262 -12.29 4.13 3.19
C PRO A 262 -12.62 4.37 1.71
N LEU A 263 -12.12 3.54 0.81
CA LEU A 263 -12.38 3.66 -0.63
C LEU A 263 -13.82 3.23 -0.97
N PHE A 264 -14.39 2.25 -0.25
CA PHE A 264 -15.78 1.84 -0.44
C PHE A 264 -16.75 2.95 -0.06
N LEU A 265 -16.51 3.66 1.05
CA LEU A 265 -17.29 4.84 1.42
C LEU A 265 -17.23 5.90 0.31
N GLY A 266 -16.07 6.11 -0.29
CA GLY A 266 -15.92 6.98 -1.45
C GLY A 266 -16.70 6.49 -2.68
N PHE A 267 -16.70 5.20 -2.99
CA PHE A 267 -17.53 4.66 -4.08
C PHE A 267 -19.03 4.83 -3.81
N GLN A 268 -19.48 4.70 -2.57
CA GLN A 268 -20.87 4.97 -2.20
C GLN A 268 -21.22 6.46 -2.41
N ALA A 269 -20.31 7.36 -2.07
CA ALA A 269 -20.50 8.78 -2.32
C ALA A 269 -20.60 9.12 -3.81
N ILE A 270 -19.78 8.48 -4.66
CA ILE A 270 -19.70 8.74 -6.10
C ILE A 270 -20.88 8.10 -6.86
N PHE A 271 -21.17 6.83 -6.59
CA PHE A 271 -22.09 6.00 -7.39
C PHE A 271 -23.39 5.66 -6.66
N GLY A 272 -23.58 6.16 -5.43
CA GLY A 272 -24.72 5.85 -4.57
C GLY A 272 -24.57 4.52 -3.83
N ASP A 273 -25.46 4.30 -2.85
CA ASP A 273 -25.50 3.06 -2.09
C ASP A 273 -26.29 2.00 -2.85
N GLY A 274 -25.59 1.06 -3.47
CA GLY A 274 -26.22 0.05 -4.30
C GLY A 274 -25.28 -1.07 -4.77
N ILE A 275 -25.79 -1.92 -5.67
CA ILE A 275 -25.03 -3.05 -6.22
C ILE A 275 -23.78 -2.55 -6.97
N GLY A 276 -23.84 -1.38 -7.63
CA GLY A 276 -22.73 -0.81 -8.38
C GLY A 276 -21.53 -0.48 -7.48
N SER A 277 -21.75 0.25 -6.39
CA SER A 277 -20.68 0.59 -5.42
C SER A 277 -20.12 -0.66 -4.74
N LYS A 278 -20.96 -1.65 -4.42
CA LYS A 278 -20.51 -2.95 -3.86
C LYS A 278 -19.67 -3.74 -4.86
N ALA A 279 -20.04 -3.75 -6.14
CA ALA A 279 -19.25 -4.41 -7.18
C ALA A 279 -17.88 -3.72 -7.37
N LEU A 280 -17.83 -2.38 -7.37
CA LEU A 280 -16.57 -1.63 -7.43
C LEU A 280 -15.71 -1.86 -6.19
N ALA A 281 -16.32 -1.91 -5.00
CA ALA A 281 -15.61 -2.24 -3.76
C ALA A 281 -15.05 -3.67 -3.79
N LEU A 282 -15.78 -4.64 -4.35
CA LEU A 282 -15.27 -6.00 -4.51
C LEU A 282 -14.06 -6.04 -5.45
N VAL A 283 -14.08 -5.24 -6.54
CA VAL A 283 -12.89 -5.07 -7.39
C VAL A 283 -11.78 -4.36 -6.63
N ALA A 284 -12.09 -3.40 -5.75
CA ALA A 284 -11.11 -2.70 -4.93
C ALA A 284 -10.38 -3.63 -3.94
N VAL A 285 -11.01 -4.71 -3.47
CA VAL A 285 -10.34 -5.75 -2.68
C VAL A 285 -9.12 -6.32 -3.42
N ALA A 286 -9.10 -6.25 -4.77
CA ALA A 286 -7.93 -6.62 -5.57
C ALA A 286 -6.66 -5.84 -5.17
N GLY A 287 -6.78 -4.59 -4.75
CA GLY A 287 -5.65 -3.78 -4.27
C GLY A 287 -5.05 -4.33 -2.98
N LEU A 288 -5.90 -4.74 -2.04
CA LEU A 288 -5.45 -5.39 -0.81
C LEU A 288 -4.86 -6.78 -1.10
N ILE A 289 -5.50 -7.54 -1.98
CA ILE A 289 -5.04 -8.88 -2.40
C ILE A 289 -3.68 -8.79 -3.10
N ALA A 290 -3.43 -7.76 -3.91
CA ALA A 290 -2.16 -7.60 -4.62
C ALA A 290 -0.99 -7.54 -3.64
N SER A 291 -1.07 -6.68 -2.62
CA SER A 291 -0.03 -6.58 -1.59
C SER A 291 0.01 -7.82 -0.70
N PHE A 292 -1.14 -8.28 -0.23
CA PHE A 292 -1.22 -9.47 0.63
C PHE A 292 -0.55 -10.69 0.00
N HIS A 293 -0.86 -10.95 -1.29
CA HIS A 293 -0.28 -12.07 -2.04
C HIS A 293 1.22 -11.90 -2.28
N THR A 294 1.64 -10.68 -2.66
CA THR A 294 3.05 -10.39 -2.98
C THR A 294 3.94 -10.45 -1.74
N ILE A 295 3.47 -9.96 -0.58
CA ILE A 295 4.23 -10.04 0.67
C ILE A 295 4.31 -11.49 1.17
N ILE A 296 3.25 -12.29 1.03
CA ILE A 296 3.32 -13.74 1.31
C ILE A 296 4.34 -14.45 0.40
N TYR A 297 4.55 -13.97 -0.83
CA TYR A 297 5.58 -14.49 -1.72
C TYR A 297 7.01 -14.17 -1.22
N ALA A 298 7.19 -13.06 -0.49
CA ALA A 298 8.48 -12.63 0.05
C ALA A 298 8.96 -13.47 1.26
N TYR A 299 8.06 -14.23 1.94
CA TYR A 299 8.45 -15.17 2.97
C TYR A 299 9.41 -16.25 2.41
#